data_f1fed8204ee565f6adc66f5613713e5f
#
_entry.id   f1fed8204ee565f6adc66f5613713e5f
#
_cell.length_a   1.000
_cell.length_b   1.000
_cell.length_c   1.000
_cell.angle_alpha   90.00
_cell.angle_beta   90.00
_cell.angle_gamma   90.00
#
_symmetry.space_group_name_H-M   'P 1'
#
loop_
_entity.id
_entity.type
_entity.pdbx_description
1 polymer ?
#
loop_
_entity_poly.entity_id
_entity_poly.type
_entity_poly.pdbx_seq_one_letter_code
_entity_poly.pdbx_strand_id
1 'polypeptide(L)'
;MMILLTLFVAGCQPKSEKTALSPQDSLMLAKVNDFAVVTLTTDLGKLTEKEKQMIPLLIEVADIIDNLYWLQTLGDKTAFLDSIKDTITRQFAEINYGPWERLNGNKPFVEGYGEKPAGANFYPADMTKEEFEKWNDPNKTSQYTLILRADDRSLKAVWYHEAYKDQITRAADLLNKAAGFAEDAGLKKYLELRAEAFLTDDYFASDMAWMDMKTNTIDFVIGPIENYEDELFGYKTSYEGVVLAKDQEWSKRLAKFASLLPELQKNLPVDPKYKKEKPGTDSDLNAYDVIYVTGQANKGSKTIAINLPNDEKVQLAKGSRRLQLKNAMKAKFDKILLPISEVLIDSGQRANIKFDAFFSNVMFHEVAHGLGIKNTITGKGNVREALKEKYSSFEEAKADILGLYMTTRLIEMGEIKDITVEDCFITYMAGLFRSVRFGAASAHGKANMMCYNYFEDKGAFERLPEGTYRVNMDKIRTAMNEWAAKVLMIEGDGDYQGAVTYLDANGKIRESLQADLDRLKTARIPVDIVYDQGPKVLGLN
;
A
#
# COMPACT_ATOMS: atom_id res chain seq x y z
N MET A 1 6.63 -86.17 3.51
CA MET A 1 6.96 -84.94 4.25
C MET A 1 7.52 -83.97 3.21
N MET A 2 6.63 -83.11 2.67
CA MET A 2 6.94 -82.22 1.54
C MET A 2 7.17 -80.83 2.12
N ILE A 3 8.39 -80.28 1.97
CA ILE A 3 8.75 -78.97 2.44
C ILE A 3 8.43 -77.95 1.34
N LEU A 4 7.47 -77.10 1.58
CA LEU A 4 7.13 -75.95 0.72
C LEU A 4 8.10 -74.82 0.95
N LEU A 5 8.87 -74.47 -0.08
CA LEU A 5 9.77 -73.31 -0.06
C LEU A 5 8.98 -72.08 -0.57
N THR A 6 8.65 -71.11 0.31
CA THR A 6 8.06 -69.83 -0.06
C THR A 6 9.16 -68.86 -0.43
N LEU A 7 9.25 -68.47 -1.71
CA LEU A 7 10.09 -67.38 -2.18
C LEU A 7 9.42 -66.03 -1.81
N PHE A 8 10.10 -65.26 -0.96
CA PHE A 8 9.80 -63.84 -0.75
C PHE A 8 10.41 -63.04 -1.91
N VAL A 9 9.59 -62.53 -2.79
CA VAL A 9 9.99 -61.49 -3.76
C VAL A 9 9.94 -60.13 -3.04
N ALA A 10 11.10 -59.61 -2.68
CA ALA A 10 11.23 -58.25 -2.21
C ALA A 10 11.05 -57.28 -3.39
N GLY A 11 9.88 -56.68 -3.50
CA GLY A 11 9.61 -55.63 -4.46
C GLY A 11 10.38 -54.36 -4.05
N CYS A 12 11.45 -54.02 -4.77
CA CYS A 12 12.04 -52.69 -4.73
C CYS A 12 11.02 -51.68 -5.29
N GLN A 13 10.42 -50.87 -4.41
CA GLN A 13 9.77 -49.65 -4.85
C GLN A 13 10.85 -48.69 -5.35
N PRO A 14 10.71 -48.08 -6.55
CA PRO A 14 11.64 -47.06 -6.99
C PRO A 14 11.50 -45.87 -6.07
N LYS A 15 12.59 -45.47 -5.38
CA LYS A 15 12.71 -44.17 -4.75
C LYS A 15 12.55 -43.13 -5.86
N SER A 16 11.53 -42.31 -5.77
CA SER A 16 11.43 -41.14 -6.64
C SER A 16 12.66 -40.28 -6.39
N GLU A 17 13.62 -40.32 -7.30
CA GLU A 17 14.70 -39.33 -7.33
C GLU A 17 14.04 -37.94 -7.45
N LYS A 18 14.15 -37.15 -6.44
CA LYS A 18 13.87 -35.71 -6.55
C LYS A 18 14.85 -35.16 -7.57
N THR A 19 14.40 -34.95 -8.79
CA THR A 19 15.18 -34.31 -9.84
C THR A 19 15.67 -32.97 -9.29
N ALA A 20 16.98 -32.77 -9.25
CA ALA A 20 17.56 -31.51 -8.81
C ALA A 20 17.06 -30.38 -9.74
N LEU A 21 16.60 -29.29 -9.15
CA LEU A 21 16.16 -28.11 -9.90
C LEU A 21 17.30 -27.59 -10.77
N SER A 22 17.01 -27.10 -11.96
CA SER A 22 17.99 -26.37 -12.76
C SER A 22 18.45 -25.11 -12.01
N PRO A 23 19.61 -24.53 -12.32
CA PRO A 23 20.04 -23.27 -11.75
C PRO A 23 19.02 -22.14 -11.96
N GLN A 24 18.33 -22.12 -13.12
CA GLN A 24 17.28 -21.17 -13.45
C GLN A 24 16.05 -21.36 -12.53
N ASP A 25 15.57 -22.62 -12.40
CA ASP A 25 14.41 -22.92 -11.53
C ASP A 25 14.73 -22.62 -10.07
N SER A 26 15.96 -22.85 -9.63
CA SER A 26 16.42 -22.53 -8.28
C SER A 26 16.41 -21.02 -8.00
N LEU A 27 16.81 -20.21 -8.99
CA LEU A 27 16.75 -18.75 -8.92
C LEU A 27 15.31 -18.26 -8.87
N MET A 28 14.44 -18.78 -9.75
CA MET A 28 13.03 -18.38 -9.77
C MET A 28 12.29 -18.82 -8.50
N LEU A 29 12.59 -20.01 -7.97
CA LEU A 29 12.04 -20.46 -6.69
C LEU A 29 12.46 -19.56 -5.53
N ALA A 30 13.71 -19.10 -5.53
CA ALA A 30 14.16 -18.13 -4.53
C ALA A 30 13.35 -16.82 -4.60
N LYS A 31 13.10 -16.30 -5.81
CA LYS A 31 12.28 -15.08 -6.01
C LYS A 31 10.80 -15.28 -5.60
N VAL A 32 10.21 -16.43 -5.86
CA VAL A 32 8.85 -16.74 -5.37
C VAL A 32 8.84 -16.81 -3.84
N ASN A 33 9.84 -17.44 -3.24
CA ASN A 33 9.97 -17.58 -1.79
C ASN A 33 10.31 -16.26 -1.07
N ASP A 34 10.69 -15.22 -1.80
CA ASP A 34 10.82 -13.86 -1.27
C ASP A 34 9.45 -13.23 -0.93
N PHE A 35 8.35 -13.88 -1.32
CA PHE A 35 7.00 -13.47 -0.96
C PHE A 35 6.37 -14.46 0.03
N ALA A 36 5.91 -13.96 1.17
CA ALA A 36 5.21 -14.78 2.15
C ALA A 36 3.74 -14.97 1.74
N VAL A 37 3.29 -16.21 1.62
CA VAL A 37 1.86 -16.50 1.39
C VAL A 37 1.07 -16.21 2.67
N VAL A 38 -0.02 -15.47 2.54
CA VAL A 38 -0.92 -15.11 3.62
C VAL A 38 -2.36 -15.40 3.20
N THR A 39 -3.05 -16.15 4.02
CA THR A 39 -4.49 -16.41 3.83
C THR A 39 -5.29 -15.16 4.21
N LEU A 40 -6.01 -14.60 3.25
CA LEU A 40 -6.75 -13.35 3.42
C LEU A 40 -8.16 -13.65 3.91
N THR A 41 -8.42 -13.42 5.20
CA THR A 41 -9.69 -13.69 5.86
C THR A 41 -10.14 -12.51 6.72
N THR A 42 -11.46 -12.48 6.99
CA THR A 42 -12.09 -11.61 7.97
C THR A 42 -13.11 -12.40 8.79
N ASP A 43 -13.60 -11.81 9.88
CA ASP A 43 -14.65 -12.42 10.71
C ASP A 43 -16.03 -12.27 10.04
N LEU A 44 -16.40 -13.25 9.23
CA LEU A 44 -17.72 -13.28 8.56
C LEU A 44 -18.89 -13.42 9.55
N GLY A 45 -18.65 -13.76 10.83
CA GLY A 45 -19.69 -13.80 11.86
C GLY A 45 -20.28 -12.43 12.17
N LYS A 46 -19.59 -11.35 11.82
CA LYS A 46 -20.04 -9.96 11.96
C LYS A 46 -20.93 -9.48 10.82
N LEU A 47 -21.05 -10.25 9.75
CA LEU A 47 -21.82 -9.92 8.55
C LEU A 47 -23.20 -10.56 8.56
N THR A 48 -24.17 -9.88 7.98
CA THR A 48 -25.51 -10.44 7.75
C THR A 48 -25.47 -11.49 6.63
N GLU A 49 -26.52 -12.30 6.55
CA GLU A 49 -26.63 -13.31 5.48
C GLU A 49 -26.70 -12.69 4.08
N LYS A 50 -27.30 -11.49 3.96
CA LYS A 50 -27.30 -10.76 2.69
C LYS A 50 -25.94 -10.23 2.31
N GLU A 51 -25.17 -9.69 3.27
CA GLU A 51 -23.80 -9.25 3.03
C GLU A 51 -22.91 -10.43 2.62
N LYS A 52 -23.06 -11.61 3.24
CA LYS A 52 -22.35 -12.82 2.82
C LYS A 52 -22.72 -13.27 1.40
N GLN A 53 -23.98 -13.12 0.97
CA GLN A 53 -24.41 -13.40 -0.39
C GLN A 53 -23.94 -12.35 -1.40
N MET A 54 -23.69 -11.12 -0.97
CA MET A 54 -23.16 -10.05 -1.81
C MET A 54 -21.67 -10.25 -2.12
N ILE A 55 -20.86 -10.70 -1.17
CA ILE A 55 -19.40 -10.82 -1.31
C ILE A 55 -18.99 -11.62 -2.57
N PRO A 56 -19.53 -12.81 -2.88
CA PRO A 56 -19.16 -13.53 -4.09
C PRO A 56 -19.41 -12.74 -5.38
N LEU A 57 -20.48 -11.93 -5.43
CA LEU A 57 -20.75 -11.06 -6.58
C LEU A 57 -19.70 -9.95 -6.72
N LEU A 58 -19.30 -9.33 -5.61
CA LEU A 58 -18.26 -8.31 -5.60
C LEU A 58 -16.90 -8.91 -6.01
N ILE A 59 -16.59 -10.14 -5.58
CA ILE A 59 -15.39 -10.87 -6.00
C ILE A 59 -15.43 -11.15 -7.51
N GLU A 60 -16.58 -11.57 -8.07
CA GLU A 60 -16.71 -11.80 -9.52
C GLU A 60 -16.50 -10.51 -10.32
N VAL A 61 -17.00 -9.36 -9.82
CA VAL A 61 -16.69 -8.05 -10.41
C VAL A 61 -15.18 -7.78 -10.35
N ALA A 62 -14.56 -7.99 -9.20
CA ALA A 62 -13.14 -7.78 -9.02
C ALA A 62 -12.28 -8.66 -9.96
N ASP A 63 -12.70 -9.91 -10.23
CA ASP A 63 -12.02 -10.81 -11.19
C ASP A 63 -12.12 -10.29 -12.63
N ILE A 64 -13.26 -9.71 -13.01
CA ILE A 64 -13.39 -9.04 -14.32
C ILE A 64 -12.41 -7.87 -14.40
N ILE A 65 -12.33 -7.08 -13.36
CA ILE A 65 -11.42 -5.92 -13.27
C ILE A 65 -9.95 -6.37 -13.27
N ASP A 66 -9.62 -7.49 -12.63
CA ASP A 66 -8.28 -8.10 -12.71
C ASP A 66 -7.86 -8.39 -14.16
N ASN A 67 -8.76 -8.98 -14.94
CA ASN A 67 -8.52 -9.25 -16.36
C ASN A 67 -8.35 -7.95 -17.17
N LEU A 68 -9.12 -6.89 -16.88
CA LEU A 68 -8.94 -5.60 -17.52
C LEU A 68 -7.58 -4.98 -17.18
N TYR A 69 -7.12 -5.10 -15.95
CA TYR A 69 -5.78 -4.66 -15.57
C TYR A 69 -4.67 -5.40 -16.34
N TRP A 70 -4.82 -6.72 -16.52
CA TRP A 70 -3.90 -7.49 -17.36
C TRP A 70 -3.89 -6.99 -18.81
N LEU A 71 -5.04 -6.70 -19.40
CA LEU A 71 -5.14 -6.12 -20.75
C LEU A 71 -4.45 -4.75 -20.85
N GLN A 72 -4.60 -3.91 -19.82
CA GLN A 72 -3.97 -2.59 -19.76
C GLN A 72 -2.43 -2.67 -19.58
N THR A 73 -1.96 -3.71 -18.91
CA THR A 73 -0.53 -3.83 -18.55
C THR A 73 0.27 -4.58 -19.61
N LEU A 74 -0.27 -5.70 -20.12
CA LEU A 74 0.46 -6.63 -20.97
C LEU A 74 -0.38 -7.16 -22.14
N GLY A 75 -1.63 -7.59 -21.88
CA GLY A 75 -2.48 -8.28 -22.82
C GLY A 75 -3.27 -9.41 -22.20
N ASP A 76 -3.61 -10.41 -22.99
CA ASP A 76 -4.39 -11.57 -22.51
C ASP A 76 -3.62 -12.38 -21.46
N LYS A 77 -4.16 -12.39 -20.22
CA LYS A 77 -3.59 -13.10 -19.06
C LYS A 77 -3.39 -14.59 -19.34
N THR A 78 -4.42 -15.24 -19.87
CA THR A 78 -4.41 -16.70 -20.09
C THR A 78 -3.40 -17.06 -21.15
N ALA A 79 -3.43 -16.39 -22.30
CA ALA A 79 -2.48 -16.63 -23.38
C ALA A 79 -1.03 -16.42 -22.93
N PHE A 80 -0.77 -15.38 -22.13
CA PHE A 80 0.56 -15.12 -21.58
C PHE A 80 1.00 -16.21 -20.61
N LEU A 81 0.19 -16.54 -19.60
CA LEU A 81 0.55 -17.54 -18.59
C LEU A 81 0.70 -18.94 -19.18
N ASP A 82 -0.11 -19.31 -20.17
CA ASP A 82 -0.01 -20.60 -20.86
C ASP A 82 1.23 -20.70 -21.76
N SER A 83 1.79 -19.57 -22.19
CA SER A 83 3.07 -19.54 -22.91
C SER A 83 4.26 -19.93 -22.02
N ILE A 84 4.15 -19.78 -20.70
CA ILE A 84 5.20 -20.10 -19.73
C ILE A 84 5.04 -21.56 -19.30
N LYS A 85 5.97 -22.40 -19.73
CA LYS A 85 5.93 -23.86 -19.44
C LYS A 85 6.32 -24.18 -17.99
N ASP A 86 7.28 -23.43 -17.44
CA ASP A 86 7.75 -23.62 -16.07
C ASP A 86 6.76 -23.03 -15.07
N THR A 87 6.30 -23.85 -14.12
CA THR A 87 5.28 -23.48 -13.13
C THR A 87 5.78 -22.45 -12.11
N ILE A 88 7.08 -22.45 -11.79
CA ILE A 88 7.67 -21.52 -10.82
C ILE A 88 7.74 -20.12 -11.44
N THR A 89 8.22 -20.05 -12.70
CA THR A 89 8.26 -18.79 -13.46
C THR A 89 6.84 -18.25 -13.67
N ARG A 90 5.86 -19.12 -13.96
CA ARG A 90 4.43 -18.74 -14.10
C ARG A 90 3.90 -18.14 -12.80
N GLN A 91 4.16 -18.76 -11.66
CA GLN A 91 3.76 -18.24 -10.35
C GLN A 91 4.39 -16.86 -10.06
N PHE A 92 5.66 -16.66 -10.40
CA PHE A 92 6.31 -15.36 -10.24
C PHE A 92 5.73 -14.31 -11.20
N ALA A 93 5.33 -14.71 -12.40
CA ALA A 93 4.65 -13.86 -13.37
C ALA A 93 3.25 -13.42 -12.90
N GLU A 94 2.51 -14.30 -12.23
CA GLU A 94 1.22 -13.96 -11.59
C GLU A 94 1.40 -12.93 -10.47
N ILE A 95 2.41 -13.08 -9.60
CA ILE A 95 2.73 -12.13 -8.53
C ILE A 95 3.02 -10.74 -9.10
N ASN A 96 3.69 -10.68 -10.24
CA ASN A 96 4.15 -9.44 -10.87
C ASN A 96 3.19 -8.87 -11.93
N TYR A 97 2.10 -9.56 -12.26
CA TYR A 97 1.19 -9.19 -13.35
C TYR A 97 1.92 -8.97 -14.67
N GLY A 98 2.76 -9.93 -15.04
CA GLY A 98 3.50 -9.89 -16.29
C GLY A 98 4.94 -10.37 -16.18
N PRO A 99 5.74 -10.16 -17.25
CA PRO A 99 7.12 -10.65 -17.34
C PRO A 99 8.15 -9.76 -16.65
N TRP A 100 7.73 -8.74 -15.89
CA TRP A 100 8.60 -7.74 -15.28
C TRP A 100 8.56 -7.78 -13.76
N GLU A 101 9.75 -7.80 -13.13
CA GLU A 101 9.91 -7.81 -11.68
C GLU A 101 9.59 -6.44 -11.06
N ARG A 102 8.38 -6.26 -10.57
CA ARG A 102 7.82 -4.98 -10.10
C ARG A 102 8.61 -4.33 -8.97
N LEU A 103 9.20 -5.10 -8.10
CA LEU A 103 9.99 -4.61 -6.97
C LEU A 103 11.49 -4.48 -7.29
N ASN A 104 11.89 -4.70 -8.55
CA ASN A 104 13.28 -4.60 -9.01
C ASN A 104 13.39 -3.79 -10.31
N GLY A 105 12.74 -2.63 -10.35
CA GLY A 105 12.82 -1.68 -11.47
C GLY A 105 12.27 -2.24 -12.78
N ASN A 106 11.22 -3.06 -12.73
CA ASN A 106 10.57 -3.67 -13.88
C ASN A 106 11.53 -4.47 -14.78
N LYS A 107 12.59 -5.10 -14.22
CA LYS A 107 13.50 -5.95 -15.00
C LYS A 107 12.77 -7.14 -15.59
N PRO A 108 12.92 -7.43 -16.89
CA PRO A 108 12.32 -8.61 -17.50
C PRO A 108 12.95 -9.88 -16.96
N PHE A 109 12.12 -10.92 -16.72
CA PHE A 109 12.57 -12.24 -16.26
C PHE A 109 12.02 -13.40 -17.10
N VAL A 110 11.10 -13.12 -18.00
CA VAL A 110 10.57 -14.10 -18.98
C VAL A 110 11.29 -13.89 -20.30
N GLU A 111 11.80 -15.01 -20.89
CA GLU A 111 12.49 -14.97 -22.17
C GLU A 111 11.58 -14.41 -23.28
N GLY A 112 12.15 -13.60 -24.17
CA GLY A 112 11.42 -12.96 -25.27
C GLY A 112 10.79 -11.61 -24.93
N TYR A 113 10.81 -11.18 -23.65
CA TYR A 113 10.35 -9.86 -23.24
C TYR A 113 11.51 -8.91 -22.98
N GLY A 114 11.41 -7.69 -23.55
CA GLY A 114 12.33 -6.58 -23.30
C GLY A 114 11.91 -5.71 -22.12
N GLU A 115 12.38 -4.48 -22.09
CA GLU A 115 11.98 -3.48 -21.10
C GLU A 115 10.46 -3.25 -21.11
N LYS A 116 9.89 -2.97 -19.92
CA LYS A 116 8.46 -2.64 -19.80
C LYS A 116 8.17 -1.35 -20.58
N PRO A 117 7.20 -1.35 -21.51
CA PRO A 117 6.80 -0.13 -22.20
C PRO A 117 6.31 0.92 -21.19
N ALA A 118 6.85 2.15 -21.28
CA ALA A 118 6.48 3.23 -20.36
C ALA A 118 4.97 3.55 -20.40
N GLY A 119 4.34 3.45 -21.57
CA GLY A 119 2.90 3.65 -21.73
C GLY A 119 2.05 2.39 -21.51
N ALA A 120 2.64 1.29 -21.04
CA ALA A 120 1.97 -0.02 -20.95
C ALA A 120 1.17 -0.32 -22.25
N ASN A 121 -0.07 -0.80 -22.16
CA ASN A 121 -0.96 -0.99 -23.31
C ASN A 121 -1.98 0.14 -23.49
N PHE A 122 -1.76 1.30 -22.87
CA PHE A 122 -2.64 2.45 -23.07
C PHE A 122 -2.41 3.17 -24.39
N TYR A 123 -1.26 2.94 -25.04
CA TYR A 123 -0.82 3.59 -26.26
C TYR A 123 -0.28 2.59 -27.27
N PRO A 124 -0.37 2.89 -28.59
CA PRO A 124 0.28 2.06 -29.60
C PRO A 124 1.80 1.98 -29.38
N ALA A 125 2.36 0.79 -29.49
CA ALA A 125 3.79 0.56 -29.27
C ALA A 125 4.71 1.37 -30.22
N ASP A 126 4.19 1.73 -31.41
CA ASP A 126 4.90 2.52 -32.43
C ASP A 126 4.64 4.03 -32.34
N MET A 127 3.86 4.49 -31.36
CA MET A 127 3.55 5.91 -31.17
C MET A 127 4.74 6.66 -30.58
N THR A 128 5.04 7.84 -31.12
CA THR A 128 6.01 8.77 -30.54
C THR A 128 5.33 9.83 -29.66
N LYS A 129 6.09 10.43 -28.74
CA LYS A 129 5.58 11.54 -27.92
C LYS A 129 5.19 12.74 -28.78
N GLU A 130 6.01 13.05 -29.78
CA GLU A 130 5.78 14.17 -30.71
C GLU A 130 4.54 13.96 -31.58
N GLU A 131 4.24 12.72 -31.97
CA GLU A 131 2.99 12.37 -32.67
C GLU A 131 1.78 12.63 -31.78
N PHE A 132 1.81 12.14 -30.54
CA PHE A 132 0.75 12.34 -29.56
C PHE A 132 0.54 13.83 -29.22
N GLU A 133 1.61 14.58 -29.03
CA GLU A 133 1.53 16.01 -28.70
C GLU A 133 0.89 16.82 -29.83
N LYS A 134 1.24 16.54 -31.09
CA LYS A 134 0.71 17.21 -32.27
C LYS A 134 -0.72 16.79 -32.61
N TRP A 135 -1.14 15.63 -32.18
CA TRP A 135 -2.50 15.14 -32.45
C TRP A 135 -3.52 15.94 -31.65
N ASN A 136 -4.55 16.42 -32.35
CA ASN A 136 -5.60 17.26 -31.76
C ASN A 136 -6.88 16.46 -31.55
N ASP A 137 -7.04 15.90 -30.35
CA ASP A 137 -8.23 15.19 -29.90
C ASP A 137 -8.55 15.63 -28.45
N PRO A 138 -9.76 16.08 -28.13
CA PRO A 138 -10.11 16.57 -26.79
C PRO A 138 -10.05 15.48 -25.72
N ASN A 139 -10.15 14.21 -26.09
CA ASN A 139 -10.17 13.06 -25.20
C ASN A 139 -8.79 12.40 -25.01
N LYS A 140 -7.75 12.86 -25.72
CA LYS A 140 -6.44 12.23 -25.70
C LYS A 140 -5.80 12.18 -24.31
N THR A 141 -6.08 13.15 -23.45
CA THR A 141 -5.57 13.23 -22.07
C THR A 141 -6.56 12.74 -21.04
N SER A 142 -7.74 12.24 -21.46
CA SER A 142 -8.70 11.64 -20.53
C SER A 142 -8.07 10.44 -19.79
N GLN A 143 -8.37 10.33 -18.51
CA GLN A 143 -7.91 9.21 -17.67
C GLN A 143 -8.50 7.87 -18.11
N TYR A 144 -9.61 7.89 -18.86
CA TYR A 144 -10.45 6.73 -19.15
C TYR A 144 -10.50 6.41 -20.66
N THR A 145 -9.44 6.72 -21.39
CA THR A 145 -9.34 6.37 -22.82
C THR A 145 -8.06 5.62 -23.14
N LEU A 146 -8.16 4.64 -24.04
CA LEU A 146 -7.02 4.09 -24.76
C LEU A 146 -6.70 4.94 -25.98
N ILE A 147 -5.44 5.04 -26.32
CA ILE A 147 -5.02 5.58 -27.61
C ILE A 147 -4.69 4.40 -28.51
N LEU A 148 -5.38 4.29 -29.64
CA LEU A 148 -5.25 3.19 -30.58
C LEU A 148 -4.92 3.71 -31.97
N ARG A 149 -4.48 2.81 -32.88
CA ARG A 149 -4.40 3.11 -34.30
C ARG A 149 -5.75 2.87 -34.97
N ALA A 150 -6.22 3.85 -35.75
CA ALA A 150 -7.31 3.66 -36.69
C ALA A 150 -6.83 2.90 -37.95
N ASP A 151 -7.74 2.53 -38.85
CA ASP A 151 -7.44 1.76 -40.07
C ASP A 151 -6.48 2.51 -41.01
N ASP A 152 -6.56 3.84 -41.02
CA ASP A 152 -5.65 4.72 -41.75
C ASP A 152 -4.33 5.01 -41.02
N ARG A 153 -4.10 4.31 -39.88
CA ARG A 153 -2.95 4.46 -38.97
C ARG A 153 -2.91 5.77 -38.18
N SER A 154 -3.90 6.65 -38.29
CA SER A 154 -3.99 7.82 -37.42
C SER A 154 -4.27 7.38 -35.96
N LEU A 155 -4.03 8.28 -34.99
CA LEU A 155 -4.41 8.04 -33.60
C LEU A 155 -5.91 8.25 -33.41
N LYS A 156 -6.52 7.46 -32.54
CA LYS A 156 -7.88 7.64 -32.03
C LYS A 156 -7.95 7.38 -30.53
N ALA A 157 -8.69 8.20 -29.81
CA ALA A 157 -9.06 7.92 -28.41
C ALA A 157 -10.31 7.05 -28.39
N VAL A 158 -10.27 5.96 -27.60
CA VAL A 158 -11.37 5.03 -27.41
C VAL A 158 -11.66 4.93 -25.92
N TRP A 159 -12.89 5.22 -25.52
CA TRP A 159 -13.30 5.17 -24.12
C TRP A 159 -13.21 3.75 -23.56
N TYR A 160 -12.93 3.60 -22.26
CA TYR A 160 -12.79 2.28 -21.64
C TYR A 160 -14.07 1.46 -21.73
N HIS A 161 -15.26 2.10 -21.55
CA HIS A 161 -16.55 1.42 -21.69
C HIS A 161 -16.80 0.90 -23.11
N GLU A 162 -16.18 1.50 -24.14
CA GLU A 162 -16.24 1.03 -25.54
C GLU A 162 -15.20 -0.06 -25.79
N ALA A 163 -13.96 0.17 -25.34
CA ALA A 163 -12.83 -0.74 -25.57
C ALA A 163 -13.01 -2.09 -24.86
N TYR A 164 -13.64 -2.08 -23.68
CA TYR A 164 -13.86 -3.26 -22.83
C TYR A 164 -15.33 -3.57 -22.63
N LYS A 165 -16.16 -3.26 -23.63
CA LYS A 165 -17.64 -3.26 -23.56
C LYS A 165 -18.23 -4.49 -22.89
N ASP A 166 -17.82 -5.69 -23.31
CA ASP A 166 -18.43 -6.94 -22.83
C ASP A 166 -18.12 -7.18 -21.35
N GLN A 167 -16.86 -6.97 -20.94
CA GLN A 167 -16.43 -7.12 -19.56
C GLN A 167 -17.09 -6.07 -18.66
N ILE A 168 -17.12 -4.82 -19.11
CA ILE A 168 -17.69 -3.69 -18.37
C ILE A 168 -19.22 -3.85 -18.21
N THR A 169 -19.92 -4.29 -19.25
CA THR A 169 -21.36 -4.57 -19.16
C THR A 169 -21.63 -5.66 -18.11
N ARG A 170 -20.87 -6.76 -18.16
CA ARG A 170 -21.00 -7.83 -17.16
C ARG A 170 -20.71 -7.35 -15.74
N ALA A 171 -19.66 -6.55 -15.55
CA ALA A 171 -19.31 -5.98 -14.25
C ALA A 171 -20.43 -5.08 -13.71
N ALA A 172 -21.02 -4.23 -14.57
CA ALA A 172 -22.15 -3.37 -14.21
C ALA A 172 -23.40 -4.17 -13.81
N ASP A 173 -23.72 -5.25 -14.54
CA ASP A 173 -24.84 -6.14 -14.19
C ASP A 173 -24.65 -6.81 -12.83
N LEU A 174 -23.43 -7.26 -12.53
CA LEU A 174 -23.08 -7.87 -11.24
C LEU A 174 -23.15 -6.85 -10.09
N LEU A 175 -22.69 -5.60 -10.30
CA LEU A 175 -22.83 -4.51 -9.33
C LEU A 175 -24.29 -4.22 -9.00
N ASN A 176 -25.16 -4.17 -10.01
CA ASN A 176 -26.62 -4.00 -9.82
C ASN A 176 -27.24 -5.19 -9.05
N LYS A 177 -26.81 -6.42 -9.31
CA LYS A 177 -27.22 -7.58 -8.52
C LYS A 177 -26.74 -7.50 -7.07
N ALA A 178 -25.47 -7.11 -6.85
CA ALA A 178 -24.91 -6.90 -5.53
C ALA A 178 -25.66 -5.82 -4.75
N ALA A 179 -26.04 -4.70 -5.41
CA ALA A 179 -26.85 -3.64 -4.82
C ALA A 179 -28.21 -4.15 -4.30
N GLY A 180 -28.76 -5.22 -4.90
CA GLY A 180 -29.99 -5.86 -4.43
C GLY A 180 -29.83 -6.56 -3.06
N PHE A 181 -28.62 -6.92 -2.65
CA PHE A 181 -28.31 -7.50 -1.35
C PHE A 181 -27.87 -6.45 -0.32
N ALA A 182 -27.53 -5.23 -0.74
CA ALA A 182 -27.07 -4.18 0.16
C ALA A 182 -28.20 -3.72 1.08
N GLU A 183 -27.99 -3.86 2.39
CA GLU A 183 -28.94 -3.39 3.43
C GLU A 183 -28.66 -1.94 3.83
N ASP A 184 -27.42 -1.46 3.67
CA ASP A 184 -27.06 -0.06 3.81
C ASP A 184 -27.47 0.72 2.55
N ALA A 185 -28.27 1.76 2.72
CA ALA A 185 -28.80 2.55 1.61
C ALA A 185 -27.69 3.32 0.87
N GLY A 186 -26.64 3.72 1.57
CA GLY A 186 -25.48 4.39 0.98
C GLY A 186 -24.68 3.44 0.09
N LEU A 187 -24.43 2.23 0.56
CA LEU A 187 -23.76 1.18 -0.21
C LEU A 187 -24.59 0.82 -1.46
N LYS A 188 -25.89 0.61 -1.29
CA LYS A 188 -26.78 0.33 -2.43
C LYS A 188 -26.68 1.42 -3.50
N LYS A 189 -26.85 2.68 -3.11
CA LYS A 189 -26.75 3.82 -4.02
C LYS A 189 -25.40 3.90 -4.70
N TYR A 190 -24.32 3.68 -3.95
CA TYR A 190 -22.96 3.69 -4.52
C TYR A 190 -22.80 2.59 -5.58
N LEU A 191 -23.20 1.36 -5.30
CA LEU A 191 -23.07 0.25 -6.24
C LEU A 191 -23.86 0.46 -7.53
N GLU A 192 -25.10 0.98 -7.43
CA GLU A 192 -25.95 1.35 -8.59
C GLU A 192 -25.28 2.44 -9.44
N LEU A 193 -24.80 3.52 -8.82
CA LEU A 193 -24.10 4.60 -9.53
C LEU A 193 -22.75 4.16 -10.09
N ARG A 194 -22.04 3.24 -9.43
CA ARG A 194 -20.78 2.70 -9.93
C ARG A 194 -21.01 1.80 -11.16
N ALA A 195 -22.12 1.06 -11.19
CA ALA A 195 -22.54 0.31 -12.38
C ALA A 195 -22.80 1.23 -13.57
N GLU A 196 -23.48 2.37 -13.35
CA GLU A 196 -23.70 3.39 -14.39
C GLU A 196 -22.37 4.03 -14.83
N ALA A 197 -21.49 4.37 -13.88
CA ALA A 197 -20.17 4.92 -14.15
C ALA A 197 -19.32 4.02 -15.05
N PHE A 198 -19.39 2.71 -14.86
CA PHE A 198 -18.70 1.76 -15.74
C PHE A 198 -19.18 1.82 -17.18
N LEU A 199 -20.49 2.06 -17.40
CA LEU A 199 -21.07 2.13 -18.75
C LEU A 199 -20.87 3.47 -19.45
N THR A 200 -20.39 4.51 -18.72
CA THR A 200 -20.29 5.89 -19.23
C THR A 200 -18.90 6.50 -19.09
N ASP A 201 -18.01 5.90 -18.30
CA ASP A 201 -16.73 6.46 -17.83
C ASP A 201 -16.87 7.79 -17.07
N ASP A 202 -18.07 8.12 -16.56
CA ASP A 202 -18.31 9.25 -15.65
C ASP A 202 -18.43 8.76 -14.21
N TYR A 203 -17.36 8.89 -13.44
CA TYR A 203 -17.26 8.38 -12.07
C TYR A 203 -17.68 9.40 -11.00
N PHE A 204 -17.92 10.68 -11.36
CA PHE A 204 -18.15 11.74 -10.39
C PHE A 204 -19.32 11.44 -9.43
N ALA A 205 -20.49 11.06 -9.96
CA ALA A 205 -21.67 10.79 -9.14
C ALA A 205 -21.47 9.62 -8.18
N SER A 206 -20.80 8.56 -8.63
CA SER A 206 -20.51 7.39 -7.80
C SER A 206 -19.46 7.70 -6.73
N ASP A 207 -18.43 8.50 -7.02
CA ASP A 207 -17.43 8.93 -6.05
C ASP A 207 -18.05 9.84 -4.97
N MET A 208 -18.95 10.75 -5.36
CA MET A 208 -19.73 11.55 -4.40
C MET A 208 -20.59 10.68 -3.48
N ALA A 209 -21.26 9.65 -4.02
CA ALA A 209 -22.05 8.71 -3.22
C ALA A 209 -21.17 7.85 -2.29
N TRP A 210 -19.99 7.43 -2.76
CA TRP A 210 -19.01 6.71 -1.94
C TRP A 210 -18.56 7.57 -0.75
N MET A 211 -18.28 8.85 -0.97
CA MET A 211 -17.91 9.78 0.11
C MET A 211 -19.04 10.01 1.12
N ASP A 212 -20.31 9.91 0.70
CA ASP A 212 -21.48 10.05 1.59
C ASP A 212 -21.78 8.77 2.39
N MET A 213 -21.29 7.62 1.95
CA MET A 213 -21.50 6.33 2.58
C MET A 213 -20.69 6.22 3.89
N LYS A 214 -21.35 6.17 5.06
CA LYS A 214 -20.69 6.20 6.38
C LYS A 214 -20.97 4.97 7.25
N THR A 215 -22.15 4.36 7.09
CA THR A 215 -22.69 3.31 7.99
C THR A 215 -22.51 1.90 7.47
N ASN A 216 -21.98 1.76 6.27
CA ASN A 216 -21.74 0.49 5.58
C ASN A 216 -20.79 -0.43 6.36
N THR A 217 -21.09 -1.73 6.35
CA THR A 217 -20.22 -2.80 6.88
C THR A 217 -19.27 -3.31 5.79
N ILE A 218 -19.79 -3.47 4.57
CA ILE A 218 -19.00 -3.81 3.39
C ILE A 218 -18.68 -2.53 2.62
N ASP A 219 -17.46 -2.44 2.10
CA ASP A 219 -17.03 -1.39 1.20
C ASP A 219 -16.40 -2.00 -0.06
N PHE A 220 -16.47 -1.31 -1.16
CA PHE A 220 -15.89 -1.77 -2.42
C PHE A 220 -15.23 -0.61 -3.15
N VAL A 221 -13.91 -0.58 -3.12
CA VAL A 221 -13.10 0.32 -3.96
C VAL A 221 -12.92 -0.37 -5.30
N ILE A 222 -13.45 0.20 -6.39
CA ILE A 222 -13.41 -0.44 -7.70
C ILE A 222 -13.48 0.57 -8.84
N GLY A 223 -12.64 0.37 -9.85
CA GLY A 223 -12.63 1.17 -11.07
C GLY A 223 -11.23 1.40 -11.63
N PRO A 224 -11.10 2.25 -12.65
CA PRO A 224 -9.83 2.77 -13.15
C PRO A 224 -9.40 3.94 -12.26
N ILE A 225 -8.48 3.70 -11.31
CA ILE A 225 -8.22 4.62 -10.19
C ILE A 225 -6.82 5.22 -10.26
N GLU A 226 -5.77 4.38 -10.35
CA GLU A 226 -4.39 4.82 -10.23
C GLU A 226 -3.68 4.89 -11.58
N ASN A 227 -2.82 5.89 -11.77
CA ASN A 227 -2.12 6.14 -13.04
C ASN A 227 -0.67 5.65 -13.07
N TYR A 228 -0.23 4.86 -12.09
CA TYR A 228 1.17 4.40 -11.99
C TYR A 228 1.64 3.50 -13.13
N GLU A 229 0.73 2.88 -13.89
CA GLU A 229 1.11 2.09 -15.08
C GLU A 229 1.44 2.95 -16.29
N ASP A 230 0.88 4.17 -16.40
CA ASP A 230 1.22 5.13 -17.43
C ASP A 230 2.45 5.95 -17.04
N GLU A 231 3.62 5.34 -17.15
CA GLU A 231 4.92 6.01 -16.95
C GLU A 231 5.31 6.92 -18.14
N LEU A 232 4.52 6.90 -19.25
CA LEU A 232 4.80 7.69 -20.45
C LEU A 232 4.36 9.15 -20.28
N PHE A 233 3.11 9.37 -19.86
CA PHE A 233 2.51 10.70 -19.69
C PHE A 233 1.82 10.88 -18.33
N GLY A 234 1.48 9.80 -17.63
CA GLY A 234 0.74 9.85 -16.38
C GLY A 234 -0.75 10.21 -16.52
N TYR A 235 -1.32 10.09 -17.74
CA TYR A 235 -2.72 10.44 -17.99
C TYR A 235 -3.70 9.30 -17.70
N LYS A 236 -3.30 8.06 -18.02
CA LYS A 236 -4.22 6.90 -18.05
C LYS A 236 -4.28 6.20 -16.71
N THR A 237 -5.49 5.90 -16.26
CA THR A 237 -5.71 5.13 -15.02
C THR A 237 -5.91 3.65 -15.32
N SER A 238 -5.37 2.83 -14.46
CA SER A 238 -5.51 1.38 -14.51
C SER A 238 -6.58 0.88 -13.54
N TYR A 239 -7.16 -0.26 -13.88
CA TYR A 239 -8.20 -0.89 -13.09
C TYR A 239 -7.65 -1.56 -11.82
N GLU A 240 -8.42 -1.42 -10.75
CA GLU A 240 -8.21 -2.15 -9.49
C GLU A 240 -9.54 -2.42 -8.78
N GLY A 241 -9.54 -3.44 -7.92
CA GLY A 241 -10.69 -3.78 -7.11
C GLY A 241 -10.27 -4.26 -5.72
N VAL A 242 -10.89 -3.69 -4.67
CA VAL A 242 -10.65 -4.08 -3.27
C VAL A 242 -11.97 -4.23 -2.54
N VAL A 243 -12.34 -5.46 -2.21
CA VAL A 243 -13.51 -5.78 -1.37
C VAL A 243 -13.10 -5.72 0.09
N LEU A 244 -13.84 -5.00 0.90
CA LEU A 244 -13.47 -4.62 2.26
C LEU A 244 -14.60 -4.91 3.25
N ALA A 245 -14.25 -5.33 4.47
CA ALA A 245 -15.12 -5.33 5.64
C ALA A 245 -14.66 -4.25 6.62
N LYS A 246 -15.57 -3.36 7.01
CA LYS A 246 -15.24 -2.26 7.92
C LYS A 246 -15.07 -2.75 9.35
N ASP A 247 -13.94 -2.42 9.98
CA ASP A 247 -13.75 -2.62 11.40
C ASP A 247 -14.46 -1.49 12.17
N GLN A 248 -15.69 -1.78 12.59
CA GLN A 248 -16.55 -0.80 13.27
C GLN A 248 -15.98 -0.33 14.61
N GLU A 249 -15.26 -1.19 15.33
CA GLU A 249 -14.68 -0.83 16.63
C GLU A 249 -13.51 0.14 16.45
N TRP A 250 -12.58 -0.18 15.56
CA TRP A 250 -11.48 0.72 15.24
C TRP A 250 -11.98 2.02 14.62
N SER A 251 -12.97 1.97 13.72
CA SER A 251 -13.54 3.16 13.10
C SER A 251 -14.17 4.11 14.14
N LYS A 252 -14.86 3.59 15.17
CA LYS A 252 -15.37 4.39 16.30
C LYS A 252 -14.24 4.98 17.15
N ARG A 253 -13.18 4.21 17.42
CA ARG A 253 -12.00 4.72 18.15
C ARG A 253 -11.36 5.87 17.39
N LEU A 254 -11.23 5.75 16.06
CA LEU A 254 -10.68 6.79 15.19
C LEU A 254 -11.50 8.08 15.19
N ALA A 255 -12.82 7.97 15.14
CA ALA A 255 -13.72 9.13 15.26
C ALA A 255 -13.53 9.85 16.60
N LYS A 256 -13.33 9.10 17.71
CA LYS A 256 -13.01 9.69 19.01
C LYS A 256 -11.67 10.42 18.99
N PHE A 257 -10.63 9.82 18.43
CA PHE A 257 -9.31 10.45 18.35
C PHE A 257 -9.32 11.73 17.50
N ALA A 258 -10.15 11.78 16.46
CA ALA A 258 -10.33 12.99 15.66
C ALA A 258 -10.82 14.18 16.51
N SER A 259 -11.65 13.93 17.51
CA SER A 259 -12.12 14.99 18.43
C SER A 259 -11.02 15.56 19.34
N LEU A 260 -9.92 14.83 19.53
CA LEU A 260 -8.77 15.23 20.36
C LEU A 260 -7.68 15.98 19.56
N LEU A 261 -7.78 16.05 18.23
CA LEU A 261 -6.78 16.70 17.38
C LEU A 261 -6.50 18.16 17.77
N PRO A 262 -7.48 19.01 18.14
CA PRO A 262 -7.21 20.38 18.57
C PRO A 262 -6.34 20.45 19.84
N GLU A 263 -6.52 19.52 20.78
CA GLU A 263 -5.72 19.42 21.99
C GLU A 263 -4.30 18.95 21.68
N LEU A 264 -4.18 17.91 20.85
CA LEU A 264 -2.88 17.40 20.40
C LEU A 264 -2.08 18.45 19.64
N GLN A 265 -2.73 19.20 18.73
CA GLN A 265 -2.11 20.33 18.03
C GLN A 265 -1.59 21.41 18.98
N LYS A 266 -2.41 21.82 19.95
CA LYS A 266 -2.04 22.82 20.96
C LYS A 266 -0.83 22.40 21.77
N ASN A 267 -0.69 21.10 22.04
CA ASN A 267 0.35 20.54 22.88
C ASN A 267 1.58 20.03 22.09
N LEU A 268 1.68 20.29 20.77
CA LEU A 268 2.86 19.92 20.00
C LEU A 268 4.14 20.45 20.66
N PRO A 269 5.24 19.67 20.67
CA PRO A 269 6.47 19.98 21.40
C PRO A 269 7.32 21.05 20.67
N VAL A 270 6.74 22.19 20.35
CA VAL A 270 7.38 23.27 19.61
C VAL A 270 6.90 24.62 20.16
N ASP A 271 7.65 25.69 19.87
CA ASP A 271 7.26 27.06 20.24
C ASP A 271 5.82 27.37 19.77
N PRO A 272 5.00 28.07 20.60
CA PRO A 272 3.60 28.38 20.28
C PRO A 272 3.37 29.02 18.91
N LYS A 273 4.34 29.76 18.37
CA LYS A 273 4.20 30.39 17.04
C LYS A 273 4.06 29.41 15.88
N TYR A 274 4.56 28.16 16.02
CA TYR A 274 4.50 27.10 14.99
C TYR A 274 3.29 26.16 15.10
N LYS A 275 2.41 26.34 16.07
CA LYS A 275 1.26 25.46 16.32
C LYS A 275 -0.07 26.20 16.48
N LYS A 276 -0.18 27.38 15.85
CA LYS A 276 -1.39 28.22 15.88
C LYS A 276 -2.50 27.76 14.95
N GLU A 277 -2.15 26.98 13.93
CA GLU A 277 -3.12 26.49 12.94
C GLU A 277 -4.08 25.48 13.59
N LYS A 278 -5.29 25.44 13.06
CA LYS A 278 -6.29 24.45 13.47
C LYS A 278 -6.12 23.21 12.60
N PRO A 279 -6.13 22.00 13.19
CA PRO A 279 -6.15 20.77 12.41
C PRO A 279 -7.37 20.74 11.51
N GLY A 280 -7.22 20.17 10.32
CA GLY A 280 -8.38 19.84 9.47
C GLY A 280 -9.25 18.77 10.17
N THR A 281 -10.57 18.93 10.06
CA THR A 281 -11.55 17.97 10.63
C THR A 281 -12.07 16.98 9.59
N ASP A 282 -11.65 17.11 8.33
CA ASP A 282 -12.35 16.56 7.16
C ASP A 282 -11.77 15.22 6.67
N SER A 283 -10.90 14.55 7.44
CA SER A 283 -10.42 13.23 7.05
C SER A 283 -11.33 12.13 7.59
N ASP A 284 -12.05 11.46 6.68
CA ASP A 284 -12.80 10.25 6.97
C ASP A 284 -11.80 9.06 7.02
N LEU A 285 -11.27 8.79 8.21
CA LEU A 285 -10.31 7.72 8.45
C LEU A 285 -11.03 6.52 9.06
N ASN A 286 -10.93 5.37 8.40
CA ASN A 286 -11.54 4.13 8.86
C ASN A 286 -10.56 2.95 8.72
N ALA A 287 -10.76 1.92 9.54
CA ALA A 287 -10.05 0.66 9.46
C ALA A 287 -10.90 -0.41 8.79
N TYR A 288 -10.27 -1.23 7.98
CA TYR A 288 -10.92 -2.30 7.22
C TYR A 288 -10.10 -3.57 7.24
N ASP A 289 -10.78 -4.70 7.15
CA ASP A 289 -10.18 -5.95 6.70
C ASP A 289 -10.38 -6.09 5.19
N VAL A 290 -9.31 -6.40 4.47
CA VAL A 290 -9.38 -6.78 3.04
C VAL A 290 -9.97 -8.18 2.93
N ILE A 291 -10.98 -8.34 2.10
CA ILE A 291 -11.60 -9.62 1.76
C ILE A 291 -11.03 -10.16 0.45
N TYR A 292 -10.85 -9.27 -0.53
CA TYR A 292 -10.34 -9.61 -1.84
C TYR A 292 -9.67 -8.40 -2.50
N VAL A 293 -8.59 -8.61 -3.25
CA VAL A 293 -7.86 -7.52 -3.92
C VAL A 293 -7.35 -7.95 -5.28
N THR A 294 -7.48 -7.07 -6.28
CA THR A 294 -7.13 -7.33 -7.68
C THR A 294 -6.53 -6.12 -8.37
N GLY A 295 -5.93 -6.37 -9.54
CA GLY A 295 -5.40 -5.33 -10.42
C GLY A 295 -4.23 -4.55 -9.82
N GLN A 296 -4.22 -3.24 -10.03
CA GLN A 296 -3.15 -2.33 -9.61
C GLN A 296 -2.79 -2.47 -8.12
N ALA A 297 -3.79 -2.61 -7.24
CA ALA A 297 -3.59 -2.76 -5.80
C ALA A 297 -2.96 -4.09 -5.39
N ASN A 298 -3.01 -5.11 -6.26
CA ASN A 298 -2.47 -6.46 -5.98
C ASN A 298 -1.13 -6.74 -6.66
N LYS A 299 -0.65 -5.91 -7.57
CA LYS A 299 0.61 -6.17 -8.28
C LYS A 299 1.83 -6.01 -7.36
N GLY A 300 2.77 -6.94 -7.43
CA GLY A 300 4.05 -6.81 -6.69
C GLY A 300 3.85 -6.55 -5.19
N SER A 301 4.11 -5.31 -4.74
CA SER A 301 3.89 -4.90 -3.36
C SER A 301 2.41 -4.74 -3.04
N LYS A 302 2.00 -5.27 -1.89
CA LYS A 302 0.59 -5.18 -1.45
C LYS A 302 0.33 -3.86 -0.74
N THR A 303 -0.75 -3.19 -1.15
CA THR A 303 -1.24 -1.96 -0.55
C THR A 303 -1.68 -2.21 0.90
N ILE A 304 -1.37 -1.28 1.80
CA ILE A 304 -1.76 -1.32 3.22
C ILE A 304 -2.65 -0.15 3.65
N ALA A 305 -2.75 0.88 2.82
CA ALA A 305 -3.62 2.03 3.02
C ALA A 305 -4.07 2.58 1.66
N ILE A 306 -5.25 3.17 1.63
CA ILE A 306 -5.87 3.77 0.44
C ILE A 306 -6.33 5.18 0.82
N ASN A 307 -6.07 6.16 -0.04
CA ASN A 307 -6.53 7.54 0.13
C ASN A 307 -7.20 8.01 -1.15
N LEU A 308 -8.51 8.09 -1.17
CA LEU A 308 -9.35 8.36 -2.33
C LEU A 308 -10.50 9.34 -1.98
N PRO A 309 -11.18 9.90 -2.99
CA PRO A 309 -10.98 9.74 -4.43
C PRO A 309 -9.80 10.57 -4.95
N ASN A 310 -9.34 10.27 -6.17
CA ASN A 310 -8.31 11.06 -6.87
C ASN A 310 -8.90 12.26 -7.64
N ASP A 311 -10.22 12.34 -7.82
CA ASP A 311 -10.91 13.44 -8.48
C ASP A 311 -10.88 14.72 -7.61
N GLU A 312 -10.22 15.77 -8.11
CA GLU A 312 -10.08 17.05 -7.41
C GLU A 312 -11.44 17.71 -7.10
N LYS A 313 -12.46 17.55 -7.97
CA LYS A 313 -13.78 18.14 -7.74
C LYS A 313 -14.49 17.47 -6.58
N VAL A 314 -14.32 16.15 -6.44
CA VAL A 314 -14.86 15.40 -5.31
C VAL A 314 -14.10 15.77 -4.03
N GLN A 315 -12.77 15.86 -4.09
CA GLN A 315 -11.94 16.28 -2.96
C GLN A 315 -12.31 17.68 -2.46
N LEU A 316 -12.52 18.63 -3.36
CA LEU A 316 -12.95 19.99 -3.00
C LEU A 316 -14.36 20.02 -2.36
N ALA A 317 -15.25 19.13 -2.80
CA ALA A 317 -16.64 19.07 -2.31
C ALA A 317 -16.80 18.29 -1.01
N LYS A 318 -16.01 17.20 -0.81
CA LYS A 318 -16.22 16.19 0.24
C LYS A 318 -14.95 15.83 1.03
N GLY A 319 -13.78 16.36 0.66
CA GLY A 319 -12.50 15.92 1.21
C GLY A 319 -12.07 14.56 0.67
N SER A 320 -11.31 13.82 1.44
CA SER A 320 -10.83 12.48 1.09
C SER A 320 -11.18 11.45 2.18
N ARG A 321 -11.26 10.18 1.76
CA ARG A 321 -11.43 9.03 2.65
C ARG A 321 -10.15 8.21 2.68
N ARG A 322 -9.69 7.92 3.89
CA ARG A 322 -8.50 7.10 4.15
C ARG A 322 -8.90 5.77 4.75
N LEU A 323 -8.51 4.71 4.10
CA LEU A 323 -8.79 3.34 4.48
C LEU A 323 -7.49 2.68 4.95
N GLN A 324 -7.46 2.22 6.19
CA GLN A 324 -6.34 1.46 6.75
C GLN A 324 -6.66 -0.03 6.65
N LEU A 325 -5.85 -0.78 5.90
CA LEU A 325 -6.08 -2.20 5.61
C LEU A 325 -5.46 -3.06 6.71
N LYS A 326 -6.18 -3.22 7.82
CA LYS A 326 -5.68 -3.75 9.08
C LYS A 326 -5.12 -5.16 9.00
N ASN A 327 -5.85 -6.10 8.36
CA ASN A 327 -5.37 -7.48 8.21
C ASN A 327 -4.17 -7.60 7.26
N ALA A 328 -4.09 -6.78 6.22
CA ALA A 328 -2.91 -6.67 5.36
C ALA A 328 -1.69 -6.13 6.14
N MET A 329 -1.91 -5.11 6.97
CA MET A 329 -0.88 -4.58 7.87
C MET A 329 -0.43 -5.63 8.89
N LYS A 330 -1.39 -6.39 9.46
CA LYS A 330 -1.09 -7.49 10.39
C LYS A 330 -0.23 -8.57 9.72
N ALA A 331 -0.56 -8.93 8.49
CA ALA A 331 0.21 -9.89 7.72
C ALA A 331 1.66 -9.43 7.48
N LYS A 332 1.86 -8.16 7.08
CA LYS A 332 3.21 -7.59 6.93
C LYS A 332 3.94 -7.45 8.27
N PHE A 333 3.23 -7.13 9.34
CA PHE A 333 3.80 -7.15 10.68
C PHE A 333 4.33 -8.53 11.05
N ASP A 334 3.51 -9.57 10.92
CA ASP A 334 3.86 -10.94 11.31
C ASP A 334 4.97 -11.55 10.43
N LYS A 335 4.89 -11.34 9.13
CA LYS A 335 5.80 -11.99 8.16
C LYS A 335 7.08 -11.21 7.89
N ILE A 336 7.11 -9.92 8.21
CA ILE A 336 8.23 -9.04 7.87
C ILE A 336 8.79 -8.33 9.10
N LEU A 337 7.94 -7.57 9.84
CA LEU A 337 8.44 -6.76 10.96
C LEU A 337 8.95 -7.60 12.12
N LEU A 338 8.21 -8.62 12.53
CA LEU A 338 8.65 -9.53 13.60
C LEU A 338 9.97 -10.22 13.27
N PRO A 339 10.16 -10.85 12.08
CA PRO A 339 11.45 -11.39 11.69
C PRO A 339 12.58 -10.35 11.64
N ILE A 340 12.32 -9.11 11.18
CA ILE A 340 13.31 -8.02 11.26
C ILE A 340 13.72 -7.76 12.71
N SER A 341 12.74 -7.72 13.62
CA SER A 341 12.99 -7.46 15.05
C SER A 341 13.84 -8.55 15.69
N GLU A 342 13.66 -9.81 15.30
CA GLU A 342 14.50 -10.92 15.79
C GLU A 342 15.97 -10.78 15.39
N VAL A 343 16.25 -10.13 14.26
CA VAL A 343 17.62 -9.91 13.78
C VAL A 343 18.23 -8.64 14.36
N LEU A 344 17.44 -7.54 14.42
CA LEU A 344 17.97 -6.21 14.69
C LEU A 344 17.58 -5.61 16.04
N ILE A 345 16.55 -6.11 16.73
CA ILE A 345 16.17 -5.57 18.05
C ILE A 345 16.78 -6.42 19.18
N ASP A 346 17.28 -5.75 20.22
CA ASP A 346 17.77 -6.39 21.44
C ASP A 346 16.73 -7.37 22.01
N SER A 347 17.16 -8.58 22.32
CA SER A 347 16.29 -9.65 22.83
C SER A 347 15.49 -9.25 24.08
N GLY A 348 16.05 -8.38 24.92
CA GLY A 348 15.38 -7.84 26.11
C GLY A 348 14.21 -6.93 25.81
N GLN A 349 14.11 -6.41 24.57
CA GLN A 349 13.05 -5.49 24.16
C GLN A 349 12.08 -6.07 23.13
N ARG A 350 12.32 -7.26 22.58
CA ARG A 350 11.47 -7.87 21.54
C ARG A 350 10.03 -8.09 21.99
N ALA A 351 9.79 -8.35 23.27
CA ALA A 351 8.45 -8.51 23.83
C ALA A 351 7.56 -7.25 23.68
N ASN A 352 8.18 -6.08 23.47
CA ASN A 352 7.50 -4.82 23.23
C ASN A 352 7.12 -4.57 21.76
N ILE A 353 7.51 -5.46 20.83
CA ILE A 353 7.07 -5.35 19.44
C ILE A 353 5.62 -5.80 19.34
N LYS A 354 4.70 -4.85 19.20
CA LYS A 354 3.26 -5.06 19.22
C LYS A 354 2.60 -4.63 17.92
N PHE A 355 1.64 -5.44 17.45
CA PHE A 355 0.86 -5.08 16.27
C PHE A 355 0.08 -3.77 16.46
N ASP A 356 -0.59 -3.61 17.62
CA ASP A 356 -1.39 -2.41 17.87
C ASP A 356 -0.52 -1.14 17.96
N ALA A 357 0.74 -1.25 18.40
CA ALA A 357 1.69 -0.15 18.33
C ALA A 357 2.09 0.17 16.87
N PHE A 358 2.37 -0.85 16.07
CA PHE A 358 2.66 -0.68 14.65
C PHE A 358 1.48 -0.07 13.89
N PHE A 359 0.27 -0.62 14.10
CA PHE A 359 -0.95 -0.13 13.48
C PHE A 359 -1.25 1.32 13.88
N SER A 360 -1.13 1.65 15.16
CA SER A 360 -1.32 3.01 15.67
C SER A 360 -0.31 4.00 15.07
N ASN A 361 0.97 3.63 14.99
CA ASN A 361 2.00 4.50 14.41
C ASN A 361 1.73 4.80 12.93
N VAL A 362 1.34 3.80 12.13
CA VAL A 362 1.00 4.00 10.71
C VAL A 362 -0.29 4.80 10.55
N MET A 363 -1.30 4.49 11.34
CA MET A 363 -2.58 5.17 11.30
C MET A 363 -2.46 6.65 11.70
N PHE A 364 -1.75 6.94 12.80
CA PHE A 364 -1.55 8.33 13.22
C PHE A 364 -0.57 9.09 12.34
N HIS A 365 0.30 8.43 11.58
CA HIS A 365 1.04 9.07 10.49
C HIS A 365 0.06 9.74 9.51
N GLU A 366 -0.97 9.02 9.05
CA GLU A 366 -1.99 9.58 8.14
C GLU A 366 -2.77 10.75 8.75
N VAL A 367 -3.09 10.65 10.04
CA VAL A 367 -3.76 11.74 10.77
C VAL A 367 -2.82 12.95 10.91
N ALA A 368 -1.54 12.71 11.17
CA ALA A 368 -0.54 13.74 11.39
C ALA A 368 -0.23 14.62 10.17
N HIS A 369 -0.56 14.15 8.95
CA HIS A 369 -0.59 15.05 7.78
C HIS A 369 -1.52 16.25 7.97
N GLY A 370 -2.56 16.11 8.78
CA GLY A 370 -3.48 17.19 9.15
C GLY A 370 -2.99 18.11 10.27
N LEU A 371 -1.90 17.73 10.96
CA LEU A 371 -1.33 18.48 12.09
C LEU A 371 -0.11 19.33 11.68
N GLY A 372 0.37 20.08 12.64
CA GLY A 372 1.55 20.93 12.48
C GLY A 372 1.23 22.27 11.83
N ILE A 373 2.07 22.69 10.90
CA ILE A 373 2.00 23.97 10.23
C ILE A 373 1.91 23.77 8.71
N LYS A 374 1.00 24.51 8.07
CA LYS A 374 0.78 24.46 6.60
C LYS A 374 1.24 25.73 5.90
N ASN A 375 1.23 26.86 6.63
CA ASN A 375 1.65 28.15 6.11
C ASN A 375 2.86 28.66 6.89
N THR A 376 3.83 29.19 6.16
CA THR A 376 5.05 29.73 6.78
C THR A 376 4.75 30.95 7.65
N ILE A 377 5.35 31.02 8.83
CA ILE A 377 5.24 32.19 9.72
C ILE A 377 6.06 33.40 9.23
N THR A 378 6.91 33.17 8.23
CA THR A 378 7.81 34.16 7.62
C THR A 378 7.22 34.83 6.38
N GLY A 379 5.97 34.49 6.00
CA GLY A 379 5.30 35.08 4.84
C GLY A 379 5.78 34.57 3.48
N LYS A 380 6.43 33.39 3.42
CA LYS A 380 6.90 32.77 2.18
C LYS A 380 5.83 31.89 1.50
N GLY A 381 4.55 32.08 1.80
CA GLY A 381 3.46 31.25 1.29
C GLY A 381 3.25 29.97 2.10
N ASN A 382 2.70 28.95 1.47
CA ASN A 382 2.54 27.65 2.11
C ASN A 382 3.89 26.89 2.18
N VAL A 383 3.97 25.90 3.07
CA VAL A 383 5.19 25.12 3.31
C VAL A 383 5.68 24.42 2.04
N ARG A 384 4.75 23.89 1.21
CA ARG A 384 5.09 23.22 -0.06
C ARG A 384 5.82 24.17 -1.02
N GLU A 385 5.31 25.38 -1.19
CA GLU A 385 5.94 26.41 -2.03
C GLU A 385 7.30 26.83 -1.49
N ALA A 386 7.40 26.98 -0.17
CA ALA A 386 8.63 27.42 0.49
C ALA A 386 9.74 26.36 0.43
N LEU A 387 9.43 25.08 0.63
CA LEU A 387 10.41 23.97 0.65
C LEU A 387 10.61 23.31 -0.72
N LYS A 388 9.78 23.62 -1.73
CA LYS A 388 9.91 23.15 -3.11
C LYS A 388 10.04 21.61 -3.19
N GLU A 389 11.02 21.09 -3.93
CA GLU A 389 11.27 19.65 -4.11
C GLU A 389 11.72 18.92 -2.82
N LYS A 390 12.01 19.63 -1.74
CA LYS A 390 12.33 19.05 -0.43
C LYS A 390 11.09 18.80 0.43
N TYR A 391 9.97 19.43 0.07
CA TYR A 391 8.71 19.37 0.82
C TYR A 391 8.28 17.93 1.14
N SER A 392 8.19 17.06 0.16
CA SER A 392 7.66 15.70 0.38
C SER A 392 8.43 14.95 1.46
N SER A 393 9.77 15.05 1.50
CA SER A 393 10.57 14.35 2.51
C SER A 393 10.37 14.92 3.92
N PHE A 394 10.11 16.23 4.07
CA PHE A 394 9.84 16.85 5.36
C PHE A 394 8.41 16.63 5.80
N GLU A 395 7.44 16.67 4.90
CA GLU A 395 6.04 16.34 5.19
C GLU A 395 5.91 14.90 5.71
N GLU A 396 6.60 13.93 5.09
CA GLU A 396 6.65 12.55 5.57
C GLU A 396 7.36 12.45 6.94
N ALA A 397 8.44 13.20 7.13
CA ALA A 397 9.14 13.23 8.41
C ALA A 397 8.27 13.84 9.53
N LYS A 398 7.49 14.87 9.21
CA LYS A 398 6.49 15.45 10.11
C LYS A 398 5.40 14.44 10.46
N ALA A 399 4.83 13.78 9.45
CA ALA A 399 3.77 12.81 9.64
C ALA A 399 4.23 11.62 10.51
N ASP A 400 5.41 11.06 10.24
CA ASP A 400 5.99 9.98 11.02
C ASP A 400 6.20 10.36 12.49
N ILE A 401 6.87 11.48 12.75
CA ILE A 401 7.22 11.84 14.12
C ILE A 401 6.03 12.34 14.93
N LEU A 402 5.11 13.08 14.29
CA LEU A 402 3.89 13.53 14.96
C LEU A 402 2.91 12.35 15.16
N GLY A 403 2.90 11.36 14.29
CA GLY A 403 2.16 10.10 14.49
C GLY A 403 2.63 9.37 15.75
N LEU A 404 3.95 9.22 15.92
CA LEU A 404 4.53 8.65 17.13
C LEU A 404 4.21 9.50 18.38
N TYR A 405 4.35 10.83 18.28
CA TYR A 405 3.98 11.77 19.34
C TYR A 405 2.51 11.61 19.74
N MET A 406 1.58 11.58 18.77
CA MET A 406 0.15 11.43 19.04
C MET A 406 -0.13 10.12 19.77
N THR A 407 0.43 9.00 19.30
CA THR A 407 0.24 7.70 19.92
C THR A 407 0.69 7.72 21.38
N THR A 408 1.87 8.25 21.66
CA THR A 408 2.38 8.33 23.05
C THR A 408 1.53 9.23 23.93
N ARG A 409 1.04 10.37 23.42
CA ARG A 409 0.16 11.26 24.16
C ARG A 409 -1.20 10.64 24.46
N LEU A 410 -1.80 9.94 23.51
CA LEU A 410 -3.09 9.27 23.70
C LEU A 410 -3.00 8.12 24.72
N ILE A 411 -1.86 7.42 24.80
CA ILE A 411 -1.59 6.45 25.87
C ILE A 411 -1.54 7.17 27.23
N GLU A 412 -0.80 8.26 27.35
CA GLU A 412 -0.69 9.04 28.60
C GLU A 412 -2.02 9.64 29.04
N MET A 413 -2.89 10.03 28.09
CA MET A 413 -4.24 10.50 28.36
C MET A 413 -5.20 9.37 28.74
N GLY A 414 -4.78 8.09 28.66
CA GLY A 414 -5.61 6.92 28.94
C GLY A 414 -6.64 6.59 27.84
N GLU A 415 -6.47 7.14 26.66
CA GLU A 415 -7.33 6.90 25.49
C GLU A 415 -6.95 5.62 24.74
N ILE A 416 -5.67 5.26 24.74
CA ILE A 416 -5.12 3.98 24.27
C ILE A 416 -4.62 3.21 25.48
N LYS A 417 -5.14 1.98 25.72
CA LYS A 417 -4.87 1.19 26.91
C LYS A 417 -4.24 -0.17 26.62
N ASP A 418 -4.25 -0.58 25.36
CA ASP A 418 -3.86 -1.93 24.94
C ASP A 418 -2.35 -2.06 24.73
N ILE A 419 -1.63 -0.93 24.69
CA ILE A 419 -0.18 -0.83 24.48
C ILE A 419 0.43 0.20 25.43
N THR A 420 1.73 0.08 25.65
CA THR A 420 2.52 1.04 26.43
C THR A 420 3.31 1.99 25.54
N VAL A 421 3.87 3.04 26.14
CA VAL A 421 4.75 3.98 25.44
C VAL A 421 6.03 3.28 24.99
N GLU A 422 6.55 2.35 25.78
CA GLU A 422 7.69 1.51 25.44
C GLU A 422 7.41 0.65 24.20
N ASP A 423 6.21 0.03 24.13
CA ASP A 423 5.78 -0.73 22.96
C ASP A 423 5.83 0.14 21.69
N CYS A 424 5.36 1.40 21.79
CA CYS A 424 5.37 2.33 20.67
C CYS A 424 6.78 2.67 20.18
N PHE A 425 7.68 3.04 21.08
CA PHE A 425 9.03 3.43 20.72
C PHE A 425 9.83 2.27 20.12
N ILE A 426 9.74 1.07 20.71
CA ILE A 426 10.49 -0.09 20.25
C ILE A 426 9.93 -0.59 18.91
N THR A 427 8.59 -0.65 18.78
CA THR A 427 7.93 -1.01 17.52
C THR A 427 8.22 0.01 16.41
N TYR A 428 8.24 1.31 16.72
CA TYR A 428 8.60 2.37 15.77
C TYR A 428 10.04 2.17 15.25
N MET A 429 10.99 1.89 16.14
CA MET A 429 12.39 1.60 15.76
C MET A 429 12.49 0.43 14.79
N ALA A 430 11.78 -0.67 15.06
CA ALA A 430 11.71 -1.81 14.14
C ALA A 430 11.07 -1.42 12.79
N GLY A 431 10.08 -0.52 12.81
CA GLY A 431 9.45 0.06 11.62
C GLY A 431 10.43 0.83 10.72
N LEU A 432 11.37 1.58 11.31
CA LEU A 432 12.42 2.28 10.57
C LEU A 432 13.27 1.30 9.75
N PHE A 433 13.73 0.19 10.35
CA PHE A 433 14.48 -0.84 9.62
C PHE A 433 13.69 -1.45 8.47
N ARG A 434 12.40 -1.75 8.70
CA ARG A 434 11.51 -2.27 7.65
C ARG A 434 11.43 -1.31 6.47
N SER A 435 11.30 -0.01 6.75
CA SER A 435 11.11 1.02 5.73
C SER A 435 12.33 1.19 4.82
N VAL A 436 13.54 1.15 5.40
CA VAL A 436 14.78 1.49 4.67
C VAL A 436 15.58 0.27 4.20
N ARG A 437 15.13 -0.96 4.43
CA ARG A 437 15.89 -2.17 4.08
C ARG A 437 16.18 -2.33 2.59
N PHE A 438 15.42 -1.66 1.72
CA PHE A 438 15.64 -1.64 0.26
C PHE A 438 16.21 -0.31 -0.24
N GLY A 439 16.65 0.54 0.65
CA GLY A 439 17.19 1.86 0.34
C GLY A 439 16.32 2.99 0.84
N ALA A 440 16.82 4.21 0.72
CA ALA A 440 16.18 5.43 1.22
C ALA A 440 15.93 6.46 0.09
N ALA A 441 15.67 6.02 -1.14
CA ALA A 441 15.50 6.92 -2.28
C ALA A 441 14.16 7.68 -2.26
N SER A 442 13.08 7.04 -1.75
CA SER A 442 11.74 7.63 -1.66
C SER A 442 11.66 8.73 -0.59
N ALA A 443 10.59 9.54 -0.63
CA ALA A 443 10.31 10.54 0.39
C ALA A 443 10.21 9.92 1.79
N HIS A 444 9.45 8.83 1.96
CA HIS A 444 9.37 8.07 3.21
C HIS A 444 10.74 7.51 3.65
N GLY A 445 11.52 6.92 2.72
CA GLY A 445 12.85 6.41 3.04
C GLY A 445 13.78 7.49 3.56
N LYS A 446 13.78 8.68 2.92
CA LYS A 446 14.54 9.85 3.36
C LYS A 446 14.06 10.36 4.72
N ALA A 447 12.75 10.46 4.94
CA ALA A 447 12.15 10.86 6.20
C ALA A 447 12.58 9.93 7.35
N ASN A 448 12.48 8.63 7.13
CA ASN A 448 12.88 7.61 8.10
C ASN A 448 14.39 7.67 8.42
N MET A 449 15.24 7.92 7.40
CA MET A 449 16.67 8.09 7.65
C MET A 449 17.02 9.37 8.40
N MET A 450 16.33 10.48 8.12
CA MET A 450 16.51 11.72 8.89
C MET A 450 16.16 11.49 10.37
N CYS A 451 15.06 10.79 10.66
CA CYS A 451 14.65 10.45 12.01
C CYS A 451 15.63 9.47 12.68
N TYR A 452 16.01 8.38 12.00
CA TYR A 452 16.96 7.41 12.50
C TYR A 452 18.30 8.05 12.87
N ASN A 453 18.89 8.84 11.96
CA ASN A 453 20.17 9.49 12.17
C ASN A 453 20.09 10.53 13.31
N TYR A 454 18.97 11.26 13.43
CA TYR A 454 18.74 12.15 14.56
C TYR A 454 18.69 11.41 15.89
N PHE A 455 17.96 10.30 15.94
CA PHE A 455 17.84 9.48 17.14
C PHE A 455 19.17 8.85 17.54
N GLU A 456 19.97 8.39 16.56
CA GLU A 456 21.32 7.86 16.81
C GLU A 456 22.23 8.94 17.40
N ASP A 457 22.27 10.14 16.80
CA ASP A 457 23.10 11.26 17.26
C ASP A 457 22.71 11.75 18.67
N LYS A 458 21.44 11.55 19.07
CA LYS A 458 20.94 11.88 20.42
C LYS A 458 21.09 10.73 21.42
N GLY A 459 21.55 9.57 20.97
CA GLY A 459 21.66 8.36 21.78
C GLY A 459 20.28 7.83 22.25
N ALA A 460 19.24 8.07 21.44
CA ALA A 460 17.90 7.56 21.69
C ALA A 460 17.82 6.04 21.57
N PHE A 461 18.79 5.45 20.94
CA PHE A 461 19.08 4.02 20.92
C PHE A 461 20.59 3.80 20.86
N GLU A 462 21.03 2.59 21.18
CA GLU A 462 22.41 2.14 21.04
C GLU A 462 22.47 0.88 20.17
N ARG A 463 23.52 0.79 19.34
CA ARG A 463 23.89 -0.43 18.65
C ARG A 463 24.80 -1.26 19.55
N LEU A 464 24.34 -2.44 19.91
CA LEU A 464 25.09 -3.36 20.76
C LEU A 464 26.20 -4.09 19.96
N PRO A 465 27.22 -4.66 20.65
CA PRO A 465 28.34 -5.34 19.96
C PRO A 465 27.93 -6.45 18.99
N GLU A 466 26.85 -7.18 19.30
CA GLU A 466 26.29 -8.23 18.44
C GLU A 466 25.50 -7.70 17.23
N GLY A 467 25.39 -6.38 17.09
CA GLY A 467 24.70 -5.72 15.96
C GLY A 467 23.17 -5.68 16.11
N THR A 468 22.66 -5.78 17.34
CA THR A 468 21.26 -5.48 17.67
C THR A 468 21.13 -4.06 18.22
N TYR A 469 19.92 -3.55 18.26
CA TYR A 469 19.62 -2.18 18.67
C TYR A 469 18.73 -2.18 19.91
N ARG A 470 19.14 -1.40 20.90
CA ARG A 470 18.41 -1.20 22.15
C ARG A 470 17.93 0.25 22.26
N VAL A 471 16.63 0.46 22.39
CA VAL A 471 16.04 1.78 22.61
C VAL A 471 16.34 2.26 24.03
N ASN A 472 16.82 3.48 24.16
CA ASN A 472 17.03 4.15 25.43
C ASN A 472 15.78 4.93 25.82
N MET A 473 14.99 4.42 26.77
CA MET A 473 13.70 4.98 27.15
C MET A 473 13.78 6.38 27.74
N ASP A 474 14.88 6.72 28.43
CA ASP A 474 15.08 8.04 29.02
C ASP A 474 15.33 9.12 27.96
N LYS A 475 15.98 8.74 26.86
CA LYS A 475 16.41 9.68 25.81
C LYS A 475 15.47 9.75 24.63
N ILE A 476 14.79 8.65 24.26
CA ILE A 476 14.02 8.61 23.01
C ILE A 476 12.83 9.57 23.02
N ARG A 477 12.19 9.77 24.17
CA ARG A 477 11.10 10.74 24.31
C ARG A 477 11.60 12.16 24.05
N THR A 478 12.74 12.53 24.63
CA THR A 478 13.35 13.85 24.41
C THR A 478 13.73 14.02 22.94
N ALA A 479 14.38 13.01 22.36
CA ALA A 479 14.77 13.02 20.94
C ALA A 479 13.56 13.12 20.00
N MET A 480 12.45 12.42 20.30
CA MET A 480 11.18 12.53 19.55
C MET A 480 10.66 13.98 19.57
N ASN A 481 10.58 14.59 20.75
CA ASN A 481 10.09 15.96 20.91
C ASN A 481 10.99 16.98 20.20
N GLU A 482 12.31 16.84 20.33
CA GLU A 482 13.28 17.71 19.66
C GLU A 482 13.25 17.54 18.14
N TRP A 483 13.09 16.31 17.64
CA TRP A 483 12.97 16.06 16.21
C TRP A 483 11.67 16.64 15.65
N ALA A 484 10.55 16.45 16.33
CA ALA A 484 9.27 17.06 15.97
C ALA A 484 9.38 18.60 15.91
N ALA A 485 9.99 19.22 16.93
CA ALA A 485 10.23 20.66 16.95
C ALA A 485 11.09 21.11 15.77
N LYS A 486 12.18 20.39 15.46
CA LYS A 486 13.09 20.74 14.36
C LYS A 486 12.39 20.71 13.00
N VAL A 487 11.60 19.65 12.73
CA VAL A 487 10.83 19.54 11.48
C VAL A 487 9.83 20.69 11.36
N LEU A 488 9.03 20.92 12.41
CA LEU A 488 8.04 22.00 12.42
C LEU A 488 8.65 23.41 12.29
N MET A 489 9.86 23.62 12.80
CA MET A 489 10.57 24.88 12.62
C MET A 489 11.06 25.08 11.19
N ILE A 490 11.66 24.06 10.56
CA ILE A 490 12.08 24.10 9.15
C ILE A 490 10.88 24.40 8.25
N GLU A 491 9.76 23.72 8.47
CA GLU A 491 8.53 23.95 7.72
C GLU A 491 7.96 25.35 7.98
N GLY A 492 7.81 25.73 9.24
CA GLY A 492 7.21 27.01 9.64
C GLY A 492 8.03 28.23 9.25
N ASP A 493 9.34 28.16 9.27
CA ASP A 493 10.22 29.21 8.79
C ASP A 493 10.34 29.25 7.25
N GLY A 494 9.87 28.18 6.58
CA GLY A 494 10.11 27.97 5.15
C GLY A 494 11.60 27.99 4.84
N ASP A 495 12.40 27.30 5.68
CA ASP A 495 13.85 27.27 5.60
C ASP A 495 14.32 26.25 4.57
N TYR A 496 14.24 26.62 3.29
CA TYR A 496 14.67 25.77 2.18
C TYR A 496 16.15 25.36 2.30
N GLN A 497 17.04 26.27 2.65
CA GLN A 497 18.47 25.96 2.72
C GLN A 497 18.78 25.03 3.90
N GLY A 498 18.14 25.22 5.03
CA GLY A 498 18.22 24.31 6.17
C GLY A 498 17.68 22.92 5.82
N ALA A 499 16.57 22.86 5.07
CA ALA A 499 16.01 21.61 4.58
C ALA A 499 16.97 20.87 3.65
N VAL A 500 17.57 21.56 2.65
CA VAL A 500 18.60 20.98 1.76
C VAL A 500 19.76 20.42 2.57
N THR A 501 20.37 21.27 3.42
CA THR A 501 21.55 20.91 4.21
C THR A 501 21.28 19.69 5.11
N TYR A 502 20.13 19.69 5.79
CA TYR A 502 19.79 18.61 6.71
C TYR A 502 19.49 17.29 5.97
N LEU A 503 18.71 17.35 4.89
CA LEU A 503 18.38 16.18 4.08
C LEU A 503 19.63 15.55 3.44
N ASP A 504 20.53 16.37 2.88
CA ASP A 504 21.76 15.90 2.24
C ASP A 504 22.71 15.22 3.24
N ALA A 505 22.76 15.71 4.47
CA ALA A 505 23.55 15.12 5.54
C ALA A 505 22.93 13.86 6.15
N ASN A 506 21.60 13.84 6.36
CA ASN A 506 20.92 12.86 7.20
C ASN A 506 19.90 11.97 6.46
N GLY A 507 19.57 12.25 5.20
CA GLY A 507 18.64 11.43 4.40
C GLY A 507 19.28 10.18 3.80
N LYS A 508 20.42 9.70 4.32
CA LYS A 508 21.21 8.59 3.78
C LYS A 508 21.39 7.49 4.81
N ILE A 509 21.49 6.26 4.31
CA ILE A 509 21.85 5.11 5.13
C ILE A 509 23.34 5.20 5.46
N ARG A 510 23.70 5.18 6.75
CA ARG A 510 25.10 5.13 7.23
C ARG A 510 25.67 3.73 7.03
N GLU A 511 26.99 3.59 6.89
CA GLU A 511 27.66 2.30 6.64
C GLU A 511 27.36 1.24 7.70
N SER A 512 27.33 1.66 8.99
CA SER A 512 27.01 0.76 10.11
C SER A 512 25.60 0.16 9.97
N LEU A 513 24.62 0.99 9.60
CA LEU A 513 23.24 0.54 9.36
C LEU A 513 23.16 -0.33 8.10
N GLN A 514 23.88 0.02 7.03
CA GLN A 514 23.87 -0.77 5.80
C GLN A 514 24.34 -2.20 6.04
N ALA A 515 25.41 -2.37 6.81
CA ALA A 515 25.92 -3.70 7.19
C ALA A 515 24.88 -4.53 7.97
N ASP A 516 24.09 -3.89 8.84
CA ASP A 516 23.04 -4.57 9.58
C ASP A 516 21.81 -4.88 8.71
N LEU A 517 21.44 -3.98 7.79
CA LEU A 517 20.38 -4.25 6.80
C LEU A 517 20.74 -5.40 5.85
N ASP A 518 22.02 -5.57 5.51
CA ASP A 518 22.49 -6.68 4.69
C ASP A 518 22.34 -8.04 5.40
N ARG A 519 22.35 -8.06 6.74
CA ARG A 519 22.03 -9.27 7.54
C ARG A 519 20.58 -9.73 7.33
N LEU A 520 19.64 -8.80 7.08
CA LEU A 520 18.24 -9.13 6.79
C LEU A 520 18.10 -9.94 5.51
N LYS A 521 18.94 -9.66 4.50
CA LYS A 521 18.98 -10.45 3.24
C LYS A 521 19.41 -11.88 3.52
N THR A 522 20.45 -12.06 4.36
CA THR A 522 20.94 -13.39 4.77
C THR A 522 19.89 -14.16 5.58
N ALA A 523 19.09 -13.46 6.39
CA ALA A 523 18.00 -14.04 7.18
C ALA A 523 16.78 -14.44 6.33
N ARG A 524 16.79 -14.17 5.01
CA ARG A 524 15.69 -14.50 4.06
C ARG A 524 14.33 -13.98 4.51
N ILE A 525 14.31 -12.77 5.05
CA ILE A 525 13.05 -12.12 5.43
C ILE A 525 12.27 -11.77 4.15
N PRO A 526 10.98 -12.12 4.05
CA PRO A 526 10.19 -11.88 2.85
C PRO A 526 10.24 -10.41 2.39
N VAL A 527 10.32 -10.21 1.08
CA VAL A 527 10.28 -8.88 0.46
C VAL A 527 8.91 -8.26 0.65
N ASP A 528 7.86 -9.06 0.38
CA ASP A 528 6.47 -8.69 0.62
C ASP A 528 5.61 -9.94 0.84
N ILE A 529 4.30 -9.77 0.86
CA ILE A 529 3.31 -10.84 1.00
C ILE A 529 2.59 -11.07 -0.32
N VAL A 530 2.00 -12.26 -0.47
CA VAL A 530 1.00 -12.59 -1.50
C VAL A 530 -0.20 -13.21 -0.83
N TYR A 531 -1.38 -12.99 -1.41
CA TYR A 531 -2.62 -13.45 -0.82
C TYR A 531 -3.09 -14.78 -1.40
N ASP A 532 -3.39 -15.72 -0.50
CA ASP A 532 -4.31 -16.82 -0.75
C ASP A 532 -5.70 -16.28 -0.38
N GLN A 533 -6.56 -16.07 -1.39
CA GLN A 533 -7.81 -15.33 -1.27
C GLN A 533 -8.92 -15.93 -2.14
N GLY A 534 -10.14 -15.49 -1.92
CA GLY A 534 -11.31 -15.84 -2.72
C GLY A 534 -12.40 -16.58 -1.94
N PRO A 535 -13.54 -16.90 -2.59
CA PRO A 535 -14.71 -17.46 -1.92
C PRO A 535 -14.41 -18.73 -1.15
N LYS A 536 -13.58 -19.62 -1.72
CA LYS A 536 -13.19 -20.89 -1.08
C LYS A 536 -12.46 -20.68 0.24
N VAL A 537 -11.56 -19.67 0.29
CA VAL A 537 -10.79 -19.35 1.50
C VAL A 537 -11.71 -18.79 2.59
N LEU A 538 -12.74 -18.06 2.18
CA LEU A 538 -13.75 -17.48 3.07
C LEU A 538 -14.82 -18.49 3.49
N GLY A 539 -14.87 -19.70 2.91
CA GLY A 539 -15.95 -20.66 3.14
C GLY A 539 -17.29 -20.21 2.54
N LEU A 540 -17.26 -19.32 1.57
CA LEU A 540 -18.41 -18.88 0.78
C LEU A 540 -18.43 -19.68 -0.52
N ASN A 541 -19.49 -20.49 -0.75
CA ASN A 541 -19.67 -21.31 -1.95
C ASN A 541 -20.66 -20.67 -2.92
#